data_9daca761c841e2088b1dc7c470bd5400
#
_entry.id   9daca761c841e2088b1dc7c470bd5400
#
_cell.length_a   1.000
_cell.length_b   1.000
_cell.length_c   1.000
_cell.angle_alpha   90.00
_cell.angle_beta   90.00
_cell.angle_gamma   90.00
#
_symmetry.space_group_name_H-M   'P 1'
#
loop_
_entity.id
_entity.type
_entity.pdbx_description
1 polymer ?
#
loop_
_entity_poly.entity_id
_entity_poly.type
_entity_poly.pdbx_seq_one_letter_code
_entity_poly.pdbx_strand_id
1 'polypeptide(L)'
;VLFLAHGFDPSNLNKKFKSHGITNFRIFSMPSDTSLGDCLNELIANASGDYIAKFDDDDFYLENYVSDMVHSAQYSGADFVGKSAIFFYLEGENTLSLRWPHKEFTWTDLVAGATIFARASAIKKLKFRALERGEDTDLLKRAKSCGYSIFSTDRFNYVAVRKKDVGKSHTWKIQDNEVLSYSQVETFGLNLEHVRA
;
A
#
# COMPACT_ATOMS: atom_id res chain seq x y z
N VAL A 1 14.89 4.57 0.66
CA VAL A 1 13.51 4.97 0.33
C VAL A 1 13.52 5.79 -0.94
N LEU A 2 12.55 5.58 -1.82
CA LEU A 2 12.31 6.42 -2.99
C LEU A 2 11.00 7.17 -2.76
N PHE A 3 11.02 8.47 -2.94
CA PHE A 3 9.89 9.36 -2.78
C PHE A 3 9.65 10.13 -4.07
N LEU A 4 8.40 10.30 -4.48
CA LEU A 4 8.04 11.10 -5.64
C LEU A 4 7.07 12.21 -5.23
N ALA A 5 7.46 13.45 -5.47
CA ALA A 5 6.61 14.62 -5.32
C ALA A 5 5.78 14.79 -6.60
N HIS A 6 4.48 14.56 -6.50
CA HIS A 6 3.56 14.64 -7.63
C HIS A 6 2.81 15.99 -7.62
N GLY A 7 3.23 16.89 -8.47
CA GLY A 7 2.59 18.20 -8.65
C GLY A 7 2.88 19.23 -7.55
N PHE A 8 3.91 19.01 -6.71
CA PHE A 8 4.32 20.01 -5.71
C PHE A 8 5.85 20.14 -5.62
N ASP A 9 6.33 21.24 -5.06
CA ASP A 9 7.76 21.52 -4.90
C ASP A 9 8.38 20.69 -3.75
N PRO A 10 9.32 19.78 -4.04
CA PRO A 10 9.97 18.94 -3.02
C PRO A 10 11.14 19.62 -2.28
N SER A 11 11.44 20.90 -2.52
CA SER A 11 12.65 21.56 -2.03
C SER A 11 12.86 21.43 -0.51
N ASN A 12 11.79 21.46 0.28
CA ASN A 12 11.83 21.33 1.73
C ASN A 12 11.88 19.88 2.25
N LEU A 13 11.58 18.88 1.40
CA LEU A 13 11.49 17.48 1.84
C LEU A 13 12.83 16.92 2.30
N ASN A 14 13.92 17.29 1.65
CA ASN A 14 15.26 16.84 2.01
C ASN A 14 15.60 17.21 3.48
N LYS A 15 15.33 18.46 3.88
CA LYS A 15 15.53 18.92 5.25
C LYS A 15 14.59 18.19 6.22
N LYS A 16 13.33 18.05 5.85
CA LYS A 16 12.31 17.37 6.66
C LYS A 16 12.66 15.90 6.90
N PHE A 17 13.05 15.13 5.87
CA PHE A 17 13.44 13.74 6.01
C PHE A 17 14.65 13.57 6.92
N LYS A 18 15.70 14.38 6.73
CA LYS A 18 16.89 14.34 7.58
C LYS A 18 16.59 14.68 9.04
N SER A 19 15.71 15.65 9.31
CA SER A 19 15.32 16.00 10.69
C SER A 19 14.54 14.90 11.41
N HIS A 20 13.96 13.95 10.66
CA HIS A 20 13.29 12.75 11.18
C HIS A 20 14.18 11.49 11.12
N GLY A 21 15.50 11.65 10.93
CA GLY A 21 16.45 10.54 10.91
C GLY A 21 16.44 9.71 9.62
N ILE A 22 15.71 10.12 8.59
CA ILE A 22 15.69 9.41 7.31
C ILE A 22 16.87 9.89 6.48
N THR A 23 17.90 9.05 6.33
CA THR A 23 19.16 9.42 5.66
C THR A 23 19.35 8.74 4.31
N ASN A 24 18.77 7.55 4.11
CA ASN A 24 18.88 6.80 2.86
C ASN A 24 17.60 6.96 2.01
N PHE A 25 17.55 8.04 1.23
CA PHE A 25 16.41 8.32 0.36
C PHE A 25 16.83 9.03 -0.93
N ARG A 26 16.00 8.94 -1.95
CA ARG A 26 16.04 9.77 -3.16
C ARG A 26 14.67 10.38 -3.40
N ILE A 27 14.64 11.63 -3.85
CA ILE A 27 13.41 12.37 -4.15
C ILE A 27 13.35 12.60 -5.65
N PHE A 28 12.23 12.25 -6.24
CA PHE A 28 11.87 12.52 -7.62
C PHE A 28 10.71 13.52 -7.66
N SER A 29 10.52 14.18 -8.79
CA SER A 29 9.40 15.11 -8.98
C SER A 29 8.80 14.90 -10.36
N MET A 30 7.48 14.88 -10.42
CA MET A 30 6.72 14.83 -11.66
C MET A 30 5.58 15.85 -11.66
N PRO A 31 5.19 16.34 -12.85
CA PRO A 31 4.05 17.24 -12.99
C PRO A 31 2.74 16.63 -12.49
N SER A 32 1.79 17.47 -12.07
CA SER A 32 0.50 17.04 -11.51
C SER A 32 -0.42 16.31 -12.51
N ASP A 33 -0.16 16.46 -13.81
CA ASP A 33 -0.90 15.81 -14.90
C ASP A 33 -0.31 14.43 -15.27
N THR A 34 0.80 14.02 -14.65
CA THR A 34 1.37 12.68 -14.83
C THR A 34 0.45 11.64 -14.18
N SER A 35 0.22 10.51 -14.82
CA SER A 35 -0.56 9.42 -14.20
C SER A 35 0.14 8.85 -12.97
N LEU A 36 -0.64 8.35 -11.99
CA LEU A 36 -0.07 7.66 -10.82
C LEU A 36 0.74 6.42 -11.25
N GLY A 37 0.28 5.70 -12.26
CA GLY A 37 0.99 4.55 -12.82
C GLY A 37 2.38 4.93 -13.35
N ASP A 38 2.51 6.06 -14.05
CA ASP A 38 3.80 6.54 -14.55
C ASP A 38 4.71 7.01 -13.41
N CYS A 39 4.16 7.68 -12.40
CA CYS A 39 4.89 8.06 -11.18
C CYS A 39 5.46 6.82 -10.47
N LEU A 40 4.67 5.78 -10.29
CA LEU A 40 5.10 4.52 -9.68
C LEU A 40 6.16 3.81 -10.53
N ASN A 41 6.01 3.82 -11.86
CA ASN A 41 6.99 3.23 -12.77
C ASN A 41 8.35 3.93 -12.72
N GLU A 42 8.37 5.25 -12.55
CA GLU A 42 9.62 6.01 -12.35
C GLU A 42 10.33 5.54 -11.07
N LEU A 43 9.62 5.40 -9.96
CA LEU A 43 10.19 4.88 -8.72
C LEU A 43 10.68 3.45 -8.87
N ILE A 44 9.89 2.57 -9.52
CA ILE A 44 10.23 1.17 -9.77
C ILE A 44 11.49 1.04 -10.63
N ALA A 45 11.64 1.86 -11.68
CA ALA A 45 12.81 1.86 -12.54
C ALA A 45 14.09 2.19 -11.75
N ASN A 46 13.98 3.08 -10.78
CA ASN A 46 15.07 3.55 -9.95
C ASN A 46 15.33 2.70 -8.69
N ALA A 47 14.50 1.71 -8.41
CA ALA A 47 14.68 0.80 -7.28
C ALA A 47 15.76 -0.23 -7.55
N SER A 48 16.63 -0.50 -6.55
CA SER A 48 17.78 -1.41 -6.65
C SER A 48 17.68 -2.64 -5.75
N GLY A 49 16.63 -2.76 -4.91
CA GLY A 49 16.43 -3.91 -4.03
C GLY A 49 15.88 -5.13 -4.76
N ASP A 50 15.94 -6.30 -4.11
CA ASP A 50 15.38 -7.56 -4.62
C ASP A 50 13.85 -7.55 -4.58
N TYR A 51 13.30 -6.77 -3.66
CA TYR A 51 11.87 -6.54 -3.50
C TYR A 51 11.55 -5.05 -3.57
N ILE A 52 10.33 -4.74 -3.97
CA ILE A 52 9.77 -3.38 -4.01
C ILE A 52 8.49 -3.39 -3.17
N ALA A 53 8.44 -2.50 -2.18
CA ALA A 53 7.26 -2.23 -1.37
C ALA A 53 6.62 -0.91 -1.79
N LYS A 54 5.34 -0.92 -2.10
CA LYS A 54 4.52 0.28 -2.32
C LYS A 54 4.02 0.79 -0.97
N PHE A 55 4.12 2.08 -0.76
CA PHE A 55 3.57 2.79 0.38
C PHE A 55 2.69 3.93 -0.10
N ASP A 56 1.50 4.04 0.45
CA ASP A 56 0.64 5.21 0.30
C ASP A 56 0.91 6.19 1.45
N ASP A 57 0.93 7.49 1.18
CA ASP A 57 1.40 8.51 2.12
C ASP A 57 0.36 8.94 3.16
N ASP A 58 -0.85 8.41 3.04
CA ASP A 58 -1.98 8.68 3.95
C ASP A 58 -2.35 7.51 4.86
N ASP A 59 -1.61 6.39 4.80
CA ASP A 59 -1.82 5.19 5.59
C ASP A 59 -0.77 5.04 6.72
N PHE A 60 -1.03 4.16 7.70
CA PHE A 60 -0.07 3.80 8.74
C PHE A 60 0.61 2.47 8.45
N TYR A 61 1.93 2.48 8.51
CA TYR A 61 2.80 1.32 8.43
C TYR A 61 3.66 1.28 9.67
N LEU A 62 3.49 0.26 10.50
CA LEU A 62 4.19 0.14 11.79
C LEU A 62 5.58 -0.48 11.59
N GLU A 63 6.36 -0.50 12.65
CA GLU A 63 7.79 -0.82 12.62
C GLU A 63 8.13 -2.19 12.01
N ASN A 64 7.29 -3.20 12.20
CA ASN A 64 7.53 -4.55 11.71
C ASN A 64 6.96 -4.81 10.30
N TYR A 65 6.23 -3.85 9.70
CA TYR A 65 5.55 -4.05 8.42
C TYR A 65 6.47 -4.62 7.32
N VAL A 66 7.63 -4.01 7.11
CA VAL A 66 8.54 -4.43 6.03
C VAL A 66 9.16 -5.80 6.33
N SER A 67 9.57 -6.07 7.57
CA SER A 67 10.12 -7.36 7.97
C SER A 67 9.10 -8.49 7.78
N ASP A 68 7.84 -8.26 8.13
CA ASP A 68 6.76 -9.24 7.95
C ASP A 68 6.53 -9.56 6.47
N MET A 69 6.56 -8.53 5.62
CA MET A 69 6.42 -8.71 4.18
C MET A 69 7.60 -9.50 3.59
N VAL A 70 8.83 -9.22 4.04
CA VAL A 70 10.02 -9.99 3.63
C VAL A 70 9.90 -11.44 4.07
N HIS A 71 9.58 -11.70 5.34
CA HIS A 71 9.39 -13.06 5.86
C HIS A 71 8.30 -13.81 5.09
N SER A 72 7.17 -13.13 4.83
CA SER A 72 6.08 -13.73 4.07
C SER A 72 6.47 -14.07 2.63
N ALA A 73 7.24 -13.22 1.96
CA ALA A 73 7.76 -13.50 0.61
C ALA A 73 8.75 -14.68 0.60
N GLN A 74 9.61 -14.78 1.63
CA GLN A 74 10.56 -15.89 1.77
C GLN A 74 9.86 -17.22 2.07
N TYR A 75 8.94 -17.21 3.02
CA TYR A 75 8.20 -18.39 3.46
C TYR A 75 7.25 -18.93 2.40
N SER A 76 6.49 -18.06 1.73
CA SER A 76 5.53 -18.46 0.69
C SER A 76 6.19 -18.75 -0.67
N GLY A 77 7.34 -18.12 -0.94
CA GLY A 77 7.96 -18.13 -2.26
C GLY A 77 7.21 -17.28 -3.31
N ALA A 78 6.17 -16.54 -2.91
CA ALA A 78 5.32 -15.75 -3.80
C ALA A 78 6.09 -14.66 -4.55
N ASP A 79 5.61 -14.34 -5.74
CA ASP A 79 6.13 -13.22 -6.54
C ASP A 79 5.60 -11.87 -6.03
N PHE A 80 4.36 -11.87 -5.53
CA PHE A 80 3.68 -10.76 -4.92
C PHE A 80 3.15 -11.17 -3.54
N VAL A 81 3.36 -10.32 -2.55
CA VAL A 81 2.80 -10.45 -1.20
C VAL A 81 2.04 -9.17 -0.88
N GLY A 82 1.03 -9.25 -0.06
CA GLY A 82 0.27 -8.12 0.42
C GLY A 82 -0.69 -8.53 1.51
N LYS A 83 -1.58 -7.65 1.87
CA LYS A 83 -2.61 -7.91 2.88
C LYS A 83 -3.99 -7.86 2.23
N SER A 84 -4.77 -8.95 2.36
CA SER A 84 -6.19 -8.97 2.00
C SER A 84 -7.05 -8.68 3.23
N ALA A 85 -6.68 -9.25 4.39
CA ALA A 85 -7.23 -8.85 5.68
C ALA A 85 -6.51 -7.56 6.13
N ILE A 86 -7.23 -6.45 6.24
CA ILE A 86 -6.66 -5.16 6.58
C ILE A 86 -7.51 -4.40 7.59
N PHE A 87 -6.85 -3.67 8.46
CA PHE A 87 -7.50 -2.70 9.31
C PHE A 87 -7.80 -1.41 8.53
N PHE A 88 -9.01 -0.91 8.71
CA PHE A 88 -9.44 0.42 8.27
C PHE A 88 -9.74 1.29 9.47
N TYR A 89 -9.15 2.45 9.53
CA TYR A 89 -9.59 3.52 10.41
C TYR A 89 -10.52 4.46 9.65
N LEU A 90 -11.80 4.44 10.01
CA LEU A 90 -12.83 5.31 9.47
C LEU A 90 -12.91 6.57 10.35
N GLU A 91 -12.28 7.64 9.90
CA GLU A 91 -12.17 8.89 10.66
C GLU A 91 -13.55 9.52 10.94
N GLY A 92 -14.49 9.41 9.98
CA GLY A 92 -15.85 9.91 10.12
C GLY A 92 -16.63 9.24 11.27
N GLU A 93 -16.45 7.94 11.43
CA GLU A 93 -17.11 7.09 12.43
C GLU A 93 -16.24 6.89 13.69
N ASN A 94 -15.02 7.43 13.68
CA ASN A 94 -14.02 7.22 14.72
C ASN A 94 -13.87 5.74 15.11
N THR A 95 -13.79 4.86 14.11
CA THR A 95 -13.85 3.41 14.28
C THR A 95 -12.70 2.73 13.55
N LEU A 96 -12.01 1.82 14.26
CA LEU A 96 -11.09 0.86 13.68
C LEU A 96 -11.84 -0.43 13.38
N SER A 97 -11.83 -0.87 12.13
CA SER A 97 -12.51 -2.08 11.68
C SER A 97 -11.56 -2.99 10.91
N LEU A 98 -11.78 -4.29 10.99
CA LEU A 98 -11.03 -5.31 10.26
C LEU A 98 -11.87 -5.83 9.09
N ARG A 99 -11.37 -5.65 7.89
CA ARG A 99 -11.99 -6.15 6.66
C ARG A 99 -11.47 -7.54 6.33
N TRP A 100 -12.37 -8.45 5.98
CA TRP A 100 -12.08 -9.83 5.56
C TRP A 100 -11.13 -10.60 6.48
N PRO A 101 -11.45 -10.74 7.77
CA PRO A 101 -10.56 -11.33 8.78
C PRO A 101 -10.08 -12.76 8.46
N HIS A 102 -10.79 -13.46 7.56
CA HIS A 102 -10.46 -14.83 7.14
C HIS A 102 -9.50 -14.91 5.93
N LYS A 103 -9.01 -13.76 5.43
CA LYS A 103 -8.15 -13.69 4.24
C LYS A 103 -6.66 -13.56 4.59
N GLU A 104 -6.23 -14.16 5.68
CA GLU A 104 -4.82 -14.20 6.09
C GLU A 104 -4.15 -15.50 5.65
N PHE A 105 -2.83 -15.45 5.46
CA PHE A 105 -1.97 -16.59 5.15
C PHE A 105 -2.53 -17.49 4.03
N THR A 106 -3.01 -16.89 2.96
CA THR A 106 -3.67 -17.61 1.87
C THR A 106 -3.24 -17.13 0.49
N TRP A 107 -3.24 -18.05 -0.47
CA TRP A 107 -3.10 -17.70 -1.88
C TRP A 107 -4.34 -16.95 -2.34
N THR A 108 -4.13 -15.87 -3.09
CA THR A 108 -5.21 -14.97 -3.49
C THR A 108 -4.98 -14.43 -4.89
N ASP A 109 -5.99 -13.77 -5.45
CA ASP A 109 -5.88 -13.06 -6.71
C ASP A 109 -5.64 -11.55 -6.51
N LEU A 110 -5.96 -11.03 -5.32
CA LEU A 110 -5.86 -9.62 -5.01
C LEU A 110 -5.46 -9.40 -3.55
N VAL A 111 -4.64 -8.37 -3.33
CA VAL A 111 -4.31 -7.77 -2.04
C VAL A 111 -4.63 -6.28 -2.08
N ALA A 112 -4.66 -5.61 -0.94
CA ALA A 112 -4.82 -4.15 -0.89
C ALA A 112 -3.66 -3.46 -1.63
N GLY A 113 -3.98 -2.53 -2.52
CA GLY A 113 -3.01 -1.86 -3.39
C GLY A 113 -1.88 -1.17 -2.63
N ALA A 114 -2.21 -0.52 -1.52
CA ALA A 114 -1.24 0.13 -0.62
C ALA A 114 -0.28 -0.86 0.07
N THR A 115 -0.55 -2.17 0.00
CA THR A 115 0.29 -3.20 0.64
C THR A 115 1.06 -4.06 -0.35
N ILE A 116 1.12 -3.69 -1.63
CA ILE A 116 1.84 -4.45 -2.63
C ILE A 116 3.33 -4.50 -2.28
N PHE A 117 3.83 -5.71 -2.06
CA PHE A 117 5.23 -6.05 -1.88
C PHE A 117 5.58 -7.13 -2.92
N ALA A 118 6.52 -6.85 -3.81
CA ALA A 118 6.75 -7.71 -4.97
C ALA A 118 8.23 -7.93 -5.25
N ARG A 119 8.56 -9.10 -5.83
CA ARG A 119 9.88 -9.30 -6.43
C ARG A 119 10.14 -8.22 -7.47
N ALA A 120 11.29 -7.56 -7.36
CA ALA A 120 11.64 -6.47 -8.26
C ALA A 120 11.62 -6.88 -9.74
N SER A 121 12.04 -8.12 -10.05
CA SER A 121 11.99 -8.66 -11.41
C SER A 121 10.59 -8.77 -11.98
N ALA A 122 9.60 -9.14 -11.15
CA ALA A 122 8.21 -9.30 -11.56
C ALA A 122 7.54 -7.93 -11.81
N ILE A 123 7.62 -7.03 -10.83
CA ILE A 123 6.96 -5.72 -10.92
C ILE A 123 7.60 -4.82 -11.99
N LYS A 124 8.93 -4.87 -12.17
CA LYS A 124 9.65 -4.15 -13.24
C LYS A 124 9.24 -4.62 -14.63
N LYS A 125 8.94 -5.90 -14.81
CA LYS A 125 8.46 -6.47 -16.07
C LYS A 125 7.03 -6.10 -16.38
N LEU A 126 6.14 -6.16 -15.38
CA LEU A 126 4.70 -5.90 -15.53
C LEU A 126 4.41 -4.42 -15.69
N LYS A 127 5.03 -3.57 -14.89
CA LYS A 127 4.79 -2.12 -14.76
C LYS A 127 3.32 -1.78 -14.47
N PHE A 128 3.07 -0.63 -13.90
CA PHE A 128 1.74 -0.06 -13.79
C PHE A 128 1.28 0.49 -15.14
N ARG A 129 -0.02 0.49 -15.39
CA ARG A 129 -0.61 1.20 -16.54
C ARG A 129 -1.05 2.60 -16.13
N ALA A 130 -1.04 3.52 -17.07
CA ALA A 130 -1.57 4.87 -16.91
C ALA A 130 -3.10 4.81 -16.94
N LEU A 131 -3.71 4.49 -15.79
CA LEU A 131 -5.15 4.42 -15.61
C LEU A 131 -5.59 5.58 -14.71
N GLU A 132 -6.82 6.06 -14.88
CA GLU A 132 -7.41 7.04 -13.97
C GLU A 132 -7.65 6.45 -12.58
N ARG A 133 -7.94 5.14 -12.49
CA ARG A 133 -8.20 4.38 -11.25
C ARG A 133 -7.94 2.91 -11.45
N GLY A 134 -7.63 2.23 -10.34
CA GLY A 134 -7.54 0.77 -10.29
C GLY A 134 -6.26 0.21 -10.88
N GLU A 135 -5.20 1.01 -10.95
CA GLU A 135 -3.87 0.63 -11.43
C GLU A 135 -3.29 -0.55 -10.63
N ASP A 136 -3.51 -0.59 -9.31
CA ASP A 136 -3.10 -1.69 -8.43
C ASP A 136 -3.85 -2.99 -8.79
N THR A 137 -5.17 -2.88 -8.96
CA THR A 137 -6.01 -4.03 -9.33
C THR A 137 -5.67 -4.55 -10.72
N ASP A 138 -5.41 -3.67 -11.69
CA ASP A 138 -4.96 -4.04 -13.04
C ASP A 138 -3.60 -4.77 -12.98
N LEU A 139 -2.64 -4.23 -12.21
CA LEU A 139 -1.33 -4.86 -12.03
C LEU A 139 -1.46 -6.28 -11.51
N LEU A 140 -2.24 -6.49 -10.43
CA LEU A 140 -2.41 -7.80 -9.80
C LEU A 140 -3.15 -8.79 -10.71
N LYS A 141 -4.18 -8.35 -11.44
CA LYS A 141 -4.87 -9.18 -12.44
C LYS A 141 -3.92 -9.61 -13.56
N ARG A 142 -3.09 -8.70 -14.07
CA ARG A 142 -2.07 -9.03 -15.09
C ARG A 142 -0.99 -9.93 -14.52
N ALA A 143 -0.56 -9.72 -13.28
CA ALA A 143 0.37 -10.61 -12.60
C ALA A 143 -0.17 -12.05 -12.61
N LYS A 144 -1.41 -12.23 -12.18
CA LYS A 144 -2.08 -13.53 -12.18
C LYS A 144 -2.17 -14.15 -13.58
N SER A 145 -2.59 -13.36 -14.57
CA SER A 145 -2.68 -13.81 -15.97
C SER A 145 -1.34 -14.20 -16.57
N CYS A 146 -0.24 -13.63 -16.09
CA CYS A 146 1.13 -13.97 -16.49
C CYS A 146 1.73 -15.14 -15.69
N GLY A 147 0.95 -15.78 -14.80
CA GLY A 147 1.39 -16.92 -13.99
C GLY A 147 2.13 -16.56 -12.71
N TYR A 148 2.19 -15.28 -12.33
CA TYR A 148 2.76 -14.88 -11.05
C TYR A 148 1.85 -15.25 -9.88
N SER A 149 2.46 -15.64 -8.78
CA SER A 149 1.79 -16.00 -7.54
C SER A 149 1.56 -14.79 -6.66
N ILE A 150 0.40 -14.74 -5.99
CA ILE A 150 0.04 -13.68 -5.04
C ILE A 150 -0.36 -14.32 -3.72
N PHE A 151 0.24 -13.86 -2.62
CA PHE A 151 0.00 -14.38 -1.28
C PHE A 151 -0.44 -13.27 -0.33
N SER A 152 -1.52 -13.51 0.41
CA SER A 152 -1.96 -12.63 1.50
C SER A 152 -1.29 -13.05 2.79
N THR A 153 -0.59 -12.13 3.46
CA THR A 153 0.02 -12.33 4.77
C THR A 153 -0.99 -12.06 5.91
N ASP A 154 -0.50 -11.85 7.12
CA ASP A 154 -1.31 -11.44 8.29
C ASP A 154 -1.96 -10.06 8.10
N ARG A 155 -2.79 -9.65 9.09
CA ARG A 155 -3.49 -8.36 9.15
C ARG A 155 -2.69 -7.23 9.79
N PHE A 156 -1.63 -7.54 10.55
CA PHE A 156 -0.97 -6.62 11.46
C PHE A 156 -0.03 -5.62 10.79
N ASN A 157 0.40 -4.62 11.54
CA ASN A 157 1.38 -3.60 11.17
C ASN A 157 1.00 -2.68 10.00
N TYR A 158 -0.30 -2.68 9.59
CA TYR A 158 -0.83 -1.78 8.56
C TYR A 158 -2.25 -1.34 8.89
N VAL A 159 -2.55 -0.05 8.71
CA VAL A 159 -3.90 0.52 8.78
C VAL A 159 -4.13 1.43 7.59
N ALA A 160 -5.17 1.14 6.81
CA ALA A 160 -5.67 2.07 5.81
C ALA A 160 -6.49 3.17 6.50
N VAL A 161 -6.18 4.43 6.21
CA VAL A 161 -6.90 5.57 6.77
C VAL A 161 -7.93 6.08 5.79
N ARG A 162 -9.18 6.16 6.25
CA ARG A 162 -10.25 6.75 5.47
C ARG A 162 -10.73 8.04 6.13
N LYS A 163 -10.36 9.16 5.49
CA LYS A 163 -10.68 10.50 5.97
C LYS A 163 -12.18 10.79 5.87
N LYS A 164 -12.70 11.61 6.77
CA LYS A 164 -14.10 12.00 6.84
C LYS A 164 -14.62 12.63 5.53
N ASP A 165 -13.78 13.45 4.84
CA ASP A 165 -14.14 14.12 3.61
C ASP A 165 -13.77 13.29 2.36
N VAL A 166 -14.44 12.16 2.16
CA VAL A 166 -14.23 11.21 1.06
C VAL A 166 -14.29 11.84 -0.34
N GLY A 167 -15.04 12.93 -0.52
CA GLY A 167 -15.25 13.57 -1.82
C GLY A 167 -14.04 14.31 -2.40
N LYS A 168 -13.07 14.71 -1.57
CA LYS A 168 -11.93 15.53 -1.94
C LYS A 168 -10.57 14.84 -1.87
N SER A 169 -10.44 13.76 -1.10
CA SER A 169 -9.15 13.18 -0.73
C SER A 169 -8.91 11.74 -1.18
N HIS A 170 -9.95 10.99 -1.57
CA HIS A 170 -9.78 9.58 -1.94
C HIS A 170 -10.21 9.29 -3.36
N THR A 171 -9.39 8.53 -4.08
CA THR A 171 -9.75 7.94 -5.39
C THR A 171 -10.80 6.84 -5.25
N TRP A 172 -10.85 6.16 -4.10
CA TRP A 172 -11.81 5.09 -3.81
C TRP A 172 -13.07 5.65 -3.14
N LYS A 173 -14.16 5.77 -3.92
CA LYS A 173 -15.42 6.46 -3.53
C LYS A 173 -16.49 5.57 -2.88
N ILE A 174 -16.10 4.43 -2.31
CA ILE A 174 -17.04 3.57 -1.57
C ILE A 174 -17.54 4.30 -0.31
N GLN A 175 -18.78 4.09 0.11
CA GLN A 175 -19.31 4.70 1.33
C GLN A 175 -18.84 3.95 2.58
N ASP A 176 -18.71 4.63 3.73
CA ASP A 176 -18.23 4.02 4.97
C ASP A 176 -19.12 2.88 5.44
N ASN A 177 -20.45 2.99 5.28
CA ASN A 177 -21.40 1.92 5.57
C ASN A 177 -21.17 0.67 4.70
N GLU A 178 -20.73 0.85 3.47
CA GLU A 178 -20.38 -0.29 2.60
C GLU A 178 -19.07 -0.94 3.06
N VAL A 179 -18.06 -0.16 3.48
CA VAL A 179 -16.84 -0.71 4.08
C VAL A 179 -17.18 -1.51 5.34
N LEU A 180 -18.02 -0.96 6.22
CA LEU A 180 -18.47 -1.62 7.45
C LEU A 180 -19.27 -2.90 7.19
N SER A 181 -20.02 -3.00 6.09
CA SER A 181 -20.79 -4.20 5.78
C SER A 181 -19.94 -5.46 5.53
N TYR A 182 -18.65 -5.29 5.21
CA TYR A 182 -17.68 -6.37 5.00
C TYR A 182 -16.59 -6.40 6.08
N SER A 183 -16.76 -5.64 7.16
CA SER A 183 -15.75 -5.46 8.20
C SER A 183 -16.32 -5.78 9.58
N GLN A 184 -15.45 -6.20 10.46
CA GLN A 184 -15.72 -6.37 11.87
C GLN A 184 -15.18 -5.15 12.62
N VAL A 185 -16.02 -4.48 13.41
CA VAL A 185 -15.57 -3.39 14.29
C VAL A 185 -14.70 -3.99 15.41
N GLU A 186 -13.49 -3.49 15.53
CA GLU A 186 -12.50 -3.97 16.50
C GLU A 186 -12.41 -3.02 17.71
N THR A 187 -12.24 -1.72 17.46
CA THR A 187 -12.18 -0.70 18.51
C THR A 187 -12.77 0.63 18.07
N PHE A 188 -13.13 1.49 19.03
CA PHE A 188 -13.39 2.90 18.78
C PHE A 188 -12.08 3.70 18.91
N GLY A 189 -11.88 4.66 17.99
CA GLY A 189 -10.65 5.42 17.88
C GLY A 189 -9.55 4.68 17.12
N LEU A 190 -8.51 5.42 16.74
CA LEU A 190 -7.31 4.86 16.13
C LEU A 190 -6.42 4.21 17.21
N ASN A 191 -6.52 2.91 17.35
CA ASN A 191 -5.73 2.13 18.31
C ASN A 191 -4.60 1.37 17.58
N LEU A 192 -3.43 1.99 17.46
CA LEU A 192 -2.28 1.38 16.78
C LEU A 192 -1.68 0.20 17.57
N GLU A 193 -1.84 0.17 18.90
CA GLU A 193 -1.38 -0.98 19.72
C GLU A 193 -2.18 -2.25 19.39
N HIS A 194 -3.47 -2.12 19.04
CA HIS A 194 -4.29 -3.25 18.60
C HIS A 194 -3.84 -3.84 17.24
N VAL A 195 -3.17 -3.02 16.43
CA VAL A 195 -2.68 -3.39 15.10
C VAL A 195 -1.25 -3.92 15.13
N ARG A 196 -0.52 -3.67 16.20
CA ARG A 196 0.88 -4.09 16.35
C ARG A 196 0.98 -5.60 16.60
N ALA A 197 1.96 -6.27 15.96
CA ALA A 197 2.33 -7.65 16.22
C ALA A 197 3.79 -7.76 16.67
#